data_dcaad9e2dfc0f89c7713c392834c530c
#
_entry.id   dcaad9e2dfc0f89c7713c392834c530c
#
_cell.length_a   1.000
_cell.length_b   1.000
_cell.length_c   1.000
_cell.angle_alpha   90.00
_cell.angle_beta   90.00
_cell.angle_gamma   90.00
#
_symmetry.space_group_name_H-M   'P 1'
#
loop_
_entity.id
_entity.type
_entity.pdbx_description
1 polymer ?
#
loop_
_entity_poly.entity_id
_entity_poly.type
_entity_poly.pdbx_seq_one_letter_code
_entity_poly.pdbx_strand_id
1 'polypeptide(L)'
;MKDVSIIIPIYNVEKYVAECLNSVISQTYDHSKIECILVDDCTPDKSMDVVNKIIGEYNGEMTFITRRHKENKGLSAARNTGISIATGEYLYFLDSDDYIYPNSLELLMEGVEKNKDID
;
A
#
# COMPACT_ATOMS: atom_id res chain seq x y z
N MET A 1 7.94 5.30 14.32
CA MET A 1 7.95 3.91 13.85
C MET A 1 6.62 3.52 13.24
N LYS A 2 6.64 2.81 12.13
CA LYS A 2 5.41 2.42 11.45
C LYS A 2 4.85 1.13 12.03
N ASP A 3 3.54 1.06 12.18
CA ASP A 3 2.87 -0.15 12.63
C ASP A 3 2.58 -1.08 11.46
N VAL A 4 2.16 -0.52 10.32
CA VAL A 4 1.79 -1.33 9.17
C VAL A 4 2.37 -0.76 7.87
N SER A 5 2.90 -1.65 7.03
CA SER A 5 3.32 -1.33 5.68
C SER A 5 2.34 -1.99 4.72
N ILE A 6 1.66 -1.18 3.92
CA ILE A 6 0.76 -1.67 2.88
C ILE A 6 1.56 -1.77 1.60
N ILE A 7 1.60 -2.95 1.01
CA ILE A 7 2.36 -3.20 -0.21
C ILE A 7 1.40 -3.38 -1.39
N ILE A 8 1.51 -2.50 -2.37
CA ILE A 8 0.62 -2.47 -3.53
C ILE A 8 1.44 -2.62 -4.82
N PRO A 9 1.40 -3.81 -5.44
CA PRO A 9 2.02 -3.99 -6.77
C PRO A 9 1.21 -3.25 -7.84
N ILE A 10 1.89 -2.58 -8.76
CA ILE A 10 1.25 -1.80 -9.81
C ILE A 10 1.63 -2.37 -11.18
N TYR A 11 0.64 -2.89 -11.90
CA TYR A 11 0.82 -3.32 -13.28
C TYR A 11 -0.52 -3.38 -14.00
N ASN A 12 -0.69 -2.55 -15.04
CA ASN A 12 -1.88 -2.55 -15.90
C ASN A 12 -3.19 -2.32 -15.15
N VAL A 13 -3.21 -1.36 -14.22
CA VAL A 13 -4.36 -1.10 -13.34
C VAL A 13 -4.85 0.34 -13.38
N GLU A 14 -4.60 1.07 -14.49
CA GLU A 14 -4.98 2.48 -14.55
C GLU A 14 -6.47 2.73 -14.30
N LYS A 15 -7.33 1.75 -14.57
CA LYS A 15 -8.77 1.87 -14.34
C LYS A 15 -9.17 1.61 -12.88
N TYR A 16 -8.31 0.98 -12.10
CA TYR A 16 -8.66 0.49 -10.75
C TYR A 16 -7.83 1.10 -9.64
N VAL A 17 -6.63 1.56 -9.95
CA VAL A 17 -5.66 1.95 -8.91
C VAL A 17 -6.14 3.16 -8.10
N ALA A 18 -6.94 4.05 -8.69
CA ALA A 18 -7.45 5.21 -7.96
C ALA A 18 -8.35 4.77 -6.80
N GLU A 19 -9.26 3.84 -7.05
CA GLU A 19 -10.14 3.32 -6.01
C GLU A 19 -9.35 2.61 -4.92
N CYS A 20 -8.37 1.80 -5.32
CA CYS A 20 -7.48 1.10 -4.39
C CYS A 20 -6.76 2.11 -3.48
N LEU A 21 -6.07 3.07 -4.07
CA LEU A 21 -5.26 4.02 -3.32
C LEU A 21 -6.12 4.95 -2.46
N ASN A 22 -7.26 5.39 -2.97
CA ASN A 22 -8.18 6.20 -2.18
C ASN A 22 -8.73 5.44 -0.98
N SER A 23 -8.91 4.12 -1.09
CA SER A 23 -9.35 3.30 0.05
C SER A 23 -8.28 3.24 1.14
N VAL A 24 -7.01 3.31 0.77
CA VAL A 24 -5.90 3.39 1.74
C VAL A 24 -5.90 4.76 2.43
N ILE A 25 -6.03 5.83 1.65
CA ILE A 25 -6.03 7.20 2.18
C ILE A 25 -7.22 7.45 3.11
N SER A 26 -8.31 6.73 2.90
CA SER A 26 -9.54 6.88 3.71
C SER A 26 -9.54 6.04 4.99
N GLN A 27 -8.47 5.35 5.31
CA GLN A 27 -8.42 4.52 6.51
C GLN A 27 -8.55 5.37 7.78
N THR A 28 -9.30 4.83 8.75
CA THR A 28 -9.52 5.50 10.04
C THR A 28 -8.38 5.29 11.02
N TYR A 29 -7.49 4.32 10.75
CA TYR A 29 -6.32 4.10 11.58
C TYR A 29 -5.35 5.28 11.48
N ASP A 30 -4.54 5.52 12.53
CA ASP A 30 -3.60 6.62 12.60
C ASP A 30 -2.66 6.64 11.39
N HIS A 31 -2.79 7.66 10.53
CA HIS A 31 -2.02 7.77 9.29
C HIS A 31 -0.51 7.89 9.52
N SER A 32 -0.11 8.45 10.65
CA SER A 32 1.32 8.56 10.99
C SER A 32 1.97 7.19 11.21
N LYS A 33 1.15 6.15 11.44
CA LYS A 33 1.61 4.79 11.67
C LYS A 33 1.52 3.90 10.42
N ILE A 34 1.09 4.47 9.30
CA ILE A 34 0.92 3.75 8.04
C ILE A 34 1.97 4.16 7.03
N GLU A 35 2.56 3.17 6.40
CA GLU A 35 3.48 3.34 5.28
C GLU A 35 2.88 2.59 4.08
N CYS A 36 2.75 3.27 2.95
CA CYS A 36 2.20 2.67 1.74
C CYS A 36 3.28 2.56 0.68
N ILE A 37 3.61 1.35 0.27
CA ILE A 37 4.67 1.07 -0.68
C ILE A 37 4.04 0.62 -1.99
N LEU A 38 4.26 1.41 -3.04
CA LEU A 38 3.73 1.14 -4.37
C LEU A 38 4.88 0.71 -5.26
N VAL A 39 4.82 -0.52 -5.75
CA VAL A 39 5.88 -1.09 -6.58
C VAL A 39 5.41 -1.14 -8.02
N ASP A 40 5.96 -0.27 -8.85
CA ASP A 40 5.68 -0.21 -10.28
C ASP A 40 6.47 -1.32 -10.98
N ASP A 41 5.78 -2.34 -11.44
CA ASP A 41 6.40 -3.47 -12.14
C ASP A 41 6.57 -3.18 -13.63
N CYS A 42 7.06 -1.99 -13.94
CA CYS A 42 7.27 -1.50 -15.30
C CYS A 42 5.94 -1.50 -16.10
N THR A 43 4.92 -0.89 -15.51
CA THR A 43 3.59 -0.87 -16.13
C THR A 43 3.64 -0.07 -17.43
N PRO A 44 3.04 -0.58 -18.52
CA PRO A 44 3.04 0.11 -19.82
C PRO A 44 1.96 1.19 -19.92
N ASP A 45 1.02 1.22 -19.00
CA ASP A 45 -0.11 2.15 -19.02
C ASP A 45 0.13 3.36 -18.12
N LYS A 46 -0.93 4.13 -17.87
CA LYS A 46 -0.87 5.35 -17.07
C LYS A 46 -1.14 5.15 -15.58
N SER A 47 -1.00 3.92 -15.08
CA SER A 47 -1.24 3.62 -13.65
C SER A 47 -0.45 4.54 -12.74
N MET A 48 0.84 4.76 -13.03
CA MET A 48 1.67 5.60 -12.17
C MET A 48 1.35 7.09 -12.27
N ASP A 49 0.80 7.55 -13.40
CA ASP A 49 0.32 8.93 -13.49
C ASP A 49 -0.84 9.16 -12.52
N VAL A 50 -1.75 8.18 -12.43
CA VAL A 50 -2.87 8.23 -11.48
C VAL A 50 -2.34 8.21 -10.04
N VAL A 51 -1.43 7.29 -9.75
CA VAL A 51 -0.82 7.16 -8.41
C VAL A 51 -0.15 8.45 -7.99
N ASN A 52 0.70 9.00 -8.84
CA ASN A 52 1.48 10.20 -8.52
C ASN A 52 0.58 11.42 -8.31
N LYS A 53 -0.52 11.52 -9.05
CA LYS A 53 -1.48 12.60 -8.85
C LYS A 53 -2.14 12.49 -7.48
N ILE A 54 -2.59 11.31 -7.09
CA ILE A 54 -3.25 11.10 -5.81
C ILE A 54 -2.29 11.38 -4.65
N ILE A 55 -1.07 10.86 -4.73
CA ILE A 55 -0.05 11.09 -3.69
C ILE A 55 0.29 12.57 -3.60
N GLY A 56 0.41 13.24 -4.75
CA GLY A 56 0.73 14.67 -4.77
C GLY A 56 -0.36 15.56 -4.16
N GLU A 57 -1.60 15.11 -4.19
CA GLU A 57 -2.72 15.84 -3.60
C GLU A 57 -2.97 15.47 -2.14
N TYR A 58 -2.38 14.37 -1.67
CA TYR A 58 -2.53 13.95 -0.28
C TYR A 58 -1.78 14.90 0.66
N ASN A 59 -2.42 15.27 1.75
CA ASN A 59 -1.90 16.27 2.67
C ASN A 59 -1.91 15.79 4.13
N GLY A 60 -1.81 14.49 4.34
CA GLY A 60 -1.82 13.91 5.69
C GLY A 60 -0.45 13.38 6.12
N GLU A 61 -0.45 12.53 7.13
CA GLU A 61 0.77 12.03 7.78
C GLU A 61 1.22 10.66 7.29
N MET A 62 0.48 10.02 6.39
CA MET A 62 0.86 8.72 5.84
C MET A 62 2.12 8.87 4.97
N THR A 63 3.02 7.91 5.07
CA THR A 63 4.23 7.89 4.24
C THR A 63 3.96 7.06 2.99
N PHE A 64 4.29 7.63 1.82
CA PHE A 64 4.19 6.93 0.55
C PHE A 64 5.58 6.73 -0.03
N ILE A 65 5.86 5.50 -0.47
CA ILE A 65 7.14 5.15 -1.11
C ILE A 65 6.81 4.49 -2.43
N THR A 66 7.47 4.95 -3.51
CA THR A 66 7.32 4.31 -4.83
C THR A 66 8.65 3.73 -5.27
N ARG A 67 8.59 2.57 -5.93
CA ARG A 67 9.76 1.93 -6.53
C ARG A 67 9.37 1.40 -7.89
N ARG A 68 10.30 1.45 -8.83
CA ARG A 68 10.06 0.98 -10.18
C ARG A 68 11.06 -0.12 -10.56
N HIS A 69 10.55 -1.20 -11.12
CA HIS A 69 11.38 -2.22 -11.75
C HIS A 69 11.78 -1.74 -13.16
N LYS A 70 12.98 -2.07 -13.59
CA LYS A 70 13.46 -1.72 -14.93
C LYS A 70 12.74 -2.49 -16.02
N GLU A 71 12.16 -3.64 -15.67
CA GLU A 71 11.41 -4.49 -16.57
C GLU A 71 10.32 -5.21 -15.78
N ASN A 72 9.33 -5.76 -16.47
CA ASN A 72 8.28 -6.54 -15.81
C ASN A 72 8.88 -7.80 -15.22
N LYS A 73 8.77 -7.97 -13.92
CA LYS A 73 9.30 -9.14 -13.19
C LYS A 73 8.22 -10.01 -12.57
N GLY A 74 6.97 -9.57 -12.61
CA GLY A 74 5.84 -10.30 -12.09
C GLY A 74 5.43 -9.92 -10.69
N LEU A 75 4.27 -10.42 -10.29
CA LEU A 75 3.62 -10.08 -9.02
C LEU A 75 4.47 -10.45 -7.80
N SER A 76 5.04 -11.66 -7.81
CA SER A 76 5.86 -12.13 -6.68
C SER A 76 7.10 -11.25 -6.49
N ALA A 77 7.74 -10.86 -7.59
CA ALA A 77 8.91 -9.98 -7.53
C ALA A 77 8.53 -8.60 -6.99
N ALA A 78 7.37 -8.08 -7.41
CA ALA A 78 6.88 -6.78 -6.91
C ALA A 78 6.62 -6.83 -5.41
N ARG A 79 5.97 -7.89 -4.92
CA ARG A 79 5.75 -8.07 -3.49
C ARG A 79 7.05 -8.19 -2.72
N ASN A 80 8.02 -8.93 -3.25
CA ASN A 80 9.34 -9.08 -2.62
C ASN A 80 10.08 -7.75 -2.53
N THR A 81 9.99 -6.92 -3.57
CA THR A 81 10.57 -5.58 -3.54
C THR A 81 9.93 -4.75 -2.41
N GLY A 82 8.59 -4.81 -2.30
CA GLY A 82 7.89 -4.12 -1.22
C GLY A 82 8.33 -4.59 0.15
N ILE A 83 8.47 -5.91 0.34
CA ILE A 83 8.92 -6.47 1.61
C ILE A 83 10.31 -5.95 1.97
N SER A 84 11.22 -5.87 0.98
CA SER A 84 12.60 -5.45 1.23
C SER A 84 12.69 -3.98 1.68
N ILE A 85 11.69 -3.17 1.36
CA ILE A 85 11.65 -1.73 1.69
C ILE A 85 10.87 -1.49 2.99
N ALA A 86 9.91 -2.35 3.30
CA ALA A 86 8.95 -2.14 4.39
C ALA A 86 9.63 -1.98 5.75
N THR A 87 9.15 -1.02 6.53
CA THR A 87 9.63 -0.77 7.89
C THR A 87 8.56 -1.01 8.95
N GLY A 88 7.31 -1.27 8.54
CA GLY A 88 6.23 -1.52 9.47
C GLY A 88 6.37 -2.85 10.20
N GLU A 89 5.82 -2.90 11.39
CA GLU A 89 5.82 -4.12 12.20
C GLU A 89 4.99 -5.23 11.54
N TYR A 90 3.92 -4.85 10.83
CA TYR A 90 3.05 -5.78 10.11
C TYR A 90 2.98 -5.41 8.64
N LEU A 91 2.86 -6.42 7.78
CA LEU A 91 2.73 -6.25 6.34
C LEU A 91 1.30 -6.54 5.92
N TYR A 92 0.76 -5.69 5.06
CA TYR A 92 -0.55 -5.87 4.47
C TYR A 92 -0.42 -5.82 2.96
N PHE A 93 -0.73 -6.92 2.28
CA PHE A 93 -0.67 -6.98 0.82
C PHE A 93 -2.03 -6.62 0.23
N LEU A 94 -2.05 -5.61 -0.61
CA LEU A 94 -3.28 -5.14 -1.24
C LEU A 94 -3.08 -5.10 -2.74
N ASP A 95 -3.86 -5.90 -3.47
CA ASP A 95 -3.80 -5.89 -4.93
C ASP A 95 -4.37 -4.59 -5.45
N SER A 96 -3.76 -4.03 -6.48
CA SER A 96 -4.09 -2.69 -6.97
C SER A 96 -5.44 -2.60 -7.69
N ASP A 97 -6.10 -3.72 -7.96
CA ASP A 97 -7.47 -3.76 -8.47
C ASP A 97 -8.51 -4.02 -7.37
N ASP A 98 -8.07 -4.06 -6.11
CA ASP A 98 -8.93 -4.23 -4.94
C ASP A 98 -9.04 -2.93 -4.15
N TYR A 99 -9.85 -2.95 -3.12
CA TYR A 99 -9.99 -1.86 -2.17
C TYR A 99 -10.30 -2.42 -0.79
N ILE A 100 -10.09 -1.61 0.24
CA ILE A 100 -10.36 -1.99 1.63
C ILE A 100 -11.40 -1.03 2.24
N TYR A 101 -12.10 -1.50 3.25
CA TYR A 101 -13.09 -0.68 3.93
C TYR A 101 -12.39 0.35 4.83
N PRO A 102 -13.06 1.50 5.12
CA PRO A 102 -12.42 2.58 5.89
C PRO A 102 -11.84 2.17 7.24
N ASN A 103 -12.43 1.18 7.89
CA ASN A 103 -11.98 0.72 9.20
C ASN A 103 -11.18 -0.60 9.17
N SER A 104 -10.76 -1.04 7.98
CA SER A 104 -10.06 -2.33 7.85
C SER A 104 -8.79 -2.41 8.70
N LEU A 105 -7.92 -1.41 8.62
CA LEU A 105 -6.67 -1.42 9.38
C LEU A 105 -6.93 -1.26 10.88
N GLU A 106 -7.89 -0.44 11.24
CA GLU A 106 -8.26 -0.25 12.64
C GLU A 106 -8.70 -1.55 13.28
N LEU A 107 -9.56 -2.32 12.60
CA LEU A 107 -10.02 -3.62 13.09
C LEU A 107 -8.88 -4.65 13.15
N LEU A 108 -8.01 -4.67 12.15
CA LEU A 108 -6.86 -5.57 12.15
C LEU A 108 -5.93 -5.27 13.31
N MET A 109 -5.63 -4.00 13.55
CA MET A 109 -4.72 -3.62 14.62
C MET A 109 -5.33 -3.83 16.00
N GLU A 110 -6.65 -3.70 16.15
CA GLU A 110 -7.34 -4.12 17.36
C GLU A 110 -7.16 -5.61 17.62
N GLY A 111 -7.30 -6.43 16.59
CA GLY A 111 -7.09 -7.89 16.69
C GLY A 111 -5.67 -8.23 17.09
N VAL A 112 -4.68 -7.54 16.51
CA VAL A 112 -3.27 -7.71 16.85
C VAL A 112 -3.05 -7.36 18.33
N GLU A 113 -3.58 -6.26 18.81
CA GLU A 113 -3.40 -5.82 20.19
C GLU A 113 -4.03 -6.80 21.18
N LYS A 114 -5.19 -7.35 20.84
CA LYS A 114 -5.86 -8.34 21.70
C LYS A 114 -5.14 -9.68 21.76
N ASN A 115 -4.41 -10.03 20.72
CA ASN A 115 -3.81 -11.36 20.58
C ASN A 115 -2.28 -11.36 20.66
N LYS A 116 -1.66 -10.24 20.99
CA LYS A 116 -0.19 -10.13 20.95
C LYS A 116 0.54 -11.06 21.93
N ASP A 117 -0.15 -11.56 22.93
CA ASP A 117 0.43 -12.49 23.91
C ASP A 117 0.24 -13.96 23.50
N ILE A 118 -0.42 -14.21 22.37
CA ILE A 118 -0.74 -15.56 21.94
C ILE A 118 0.33 -16.14 21.02
N ASP A 119 1.08 -15.31 20.37
CA ASP A 119 2.19 -15.74 19.51
C ASP A 119 3.21 -16.61 20.27
#